data_25590c79f254fc9c7ba39912e87bdf93
#
_entry.id   25590c79f254fc9c7ba39912e87bdf93
#
_cell.length_a   1.000
_cell.length_b   1.000
_cell.length_c   1.000
_cell.angle_alpha   90.00
_cell.angle_beta   90.00
_cell.angle_gamma   90.00
#
_symmetry.space_group_name_H-M   'P 1'
#
loop_
_entity.id
_entity.type
_entity.pdbx_description
1 polymer ?
#
loop_
_entity_poly.entity_id
_entity_poly.type
_entity_poly.pdbx_seq_one_letter_code
_entity_poly.pdbx_strand_id
1 'polypeptide(L)'
;MKGNTARTVPLHEHLIEQGFVSFAQSKGKGPLFYDPGARRKVDDDPTNPTRRPWAKSRDKLSEWVRSLGVTDPGISPNHAWRHTFKRIAARAGIERRIRFGFCGHTSSDEGDRYETPSVEDLVIEGRKFPRYTLPT
;
A
#
# COMPACT_ATOMS: atom_id res chain seq x y z
N MET A 1 1.12 -6.55 -19.17
CA MET A 1 0.13 -5.67 -18.50
C MET A 1 0.00 -6.12 -17.05
N LYS A 2 0.26 -5.26 -16.06
CA LYS A 2 -0.08 -5.57 -14.68
C LYS A 2 -1.61 -5.57 -14.57
N GLY A 3 -2.20 -6.74 -14.31
CA GLY A 3 -3.65 -6.89 -14.19
C GLY A 3 -4.19 -5.95 -13.11
N ASN A 4 -5.11 -5.08 -13.51
CA ASN A 4 -5.85 -4.21 -12.58
C ASN A 4 -7.03 -4.98 -11.98
N THR A 5 -6.74 -6.12 -11.36
CA THR A 5 -7.75 -6.98 -10.75
C THR A 5 -8.05 -6.48 -9.34
N ALA A 6 -9.31 -6.22 -9.06
CA ALA A 6 -9.75 -5.90 -7.71
C ALA A 6 -9.45 -7.08 -6.77
N ARG A 7 -9.01 -6.78 -5.55
CA ARG A 7 -8.74 -7.79 -4.53
C ARG A 7 -9.18 -7.31 -3.17
N THR A 8 -9.57 -8.23 -2.32
CA THR A 8 -9.84 -7.98 -0.92
C THR A 8 -8.56 -8.20 -0.12
N VAL A 9 -8.21 -7.23 0.72
CA VAL A 9 -7.08 -7.30 1.65
C VAL A 9 -7.62 -7.07 3.05
N PRO A 10 -7.51 -8.05 3.96
CA PRO A 10 -7.97 -7.88 5.33
C PRO A 10 -7.14 -6.82 6.06
N LEU A 11 -7.79 -6.08 6.94
CA LEU A 11 -7.12 -5.13 7.79
C LEU A 11 -6.51 -5.85 9.00
N HIS A 12 -5.26 -5.51 9.31
CA HIS A 12 -4.64 -5.95 10.55
C HIS A 12 -5.33 -5.27 11.74
N GLU A 13 -5.53 -5.99 12.86
CA GLU A 13 -6.21 -5.47 14.05
C GLU A 13 -5.60 -4.17 14.58
N HIS A 14 -4.28 -4.04 14.51
CA HIS A 14 -3.57 -2.83 14.91
C HIS A 14 -3.99 -1.59 14.13
N LEU A 15 -4.30 -1.71 12.83
CA LEU A 15 -4.85 -0.59 12.03
C LEU A 15 -6.28 -0.24 12.46
N ILE A 16 -7.06 -1.23 12.85
CA ILE A 16 -8.42 -1.04 13.36
C ILE A 16 -8.37 -0.26 14.67
N GLU A 17 -7.52 -0.66 15.60
CA GLU A 17 -7.29 0.01 16.88
C GLU A 17 -6.78 1.45 16.72
N GLN A 18 -5.97 1.71 15.70
CA GLN A 18 -5.50 3.06 15.36
C GLN A 18 -6.58 3.94 14.70
N GLY A 19 -7.81 3.43 14.55
CA GLY A 19 -8.95 4.20 14.03
C GLY A 19 -9.04 4.25 12.51
N PHE A 20 -8.34 3.38 11.77
CA PHE A 20 -8.39 3.39 10.30
C PHE A 20 -9.80 3.21 9.75
N VAL A 21 -10.62 2.35 10.39
CA VAL A 21 -12.02 2.13 9.95
C VAL A 21 -12.85 3.41 10.10
N SER A 22 -12.76 4.08 11.26
CA SER A 22 -13.44 5.36 11.50
C SER A 22 -12.99 6.44 10.53
N PHE A 23 -11.67 6.50 10.26
CA PHE A 23 -11.13 7.40 9.25
C PHE A 23 -11.72 7.10 7.86
N ALA A 24 -11.76 5.85 7.44
CA ALA A 24 -12.31 5.47 6.13
C ALA A 24 -13.79 5.80 6.01
N GLN A 25 -14.58 5.55 7.07
CA GLN A 25 -15.99 5.90 7.13
C GLN A 25 -16.23 7.41 7.07
N SER A 26 -15.39 8.22 7.72
CA SER A 26 -15.49 9.68 7.70
C SER A 26 -15.29 10.28 6.30
N LYS A 27 -14.63 9.57 5.40
CA LYS A 27 -14.42 10.00 4.01
C LYS A 27 -15.63 9.73 3.10
N GLY A 28 -16.57 8.93 3.54
CA GLY A 28 -17.75 8.55 2.74
C GLY A 28 -17.37 7.79 1.47
N LYS A 29 -18.08 8.07 0.38
CA LYS A 29 -17.80 7.45 -0.92
C LYS A 29 -16.68 8.22 -1.62
N GLY A 30 -15.60 7.54 -1.99
CA GLY A 30 -14.51 8.14 -2.76
C GLY A 30 -13.12 7.72 -2.29
N PRO A 31 -12.08 8.39 -2.79
CA PRO A 31 -10.70 8.09 -2.41
C PRO A 31 -10.41 8.50 -0.97
N LEU A 32 -9.63 7.67 -0.24
CA LEU A 32 -9.29 7.94 1.16
C LEU A 32 -8.21 9.01 1.32
N PHE A 33 -7.29 9.13 0.38
CA PHE A 33 -6.03 9.87 0.56
C PHE A 33 -5.85 11.07 -0.37
N TYR A 34 -6.85 11.39 -1.19
CA TYR A 34 -6.84 12.58 -2.03
C TYR A 34 -8.26 13.07 -2.29
N ASP A 35 -8.40 14.34 -2.63
CA ASP A 35 -9.65 14.94 -3.06
C ASP A 35 -9.75 14.90 -4.60
N PRO A 36 -10.67 14.14 -5.18
CA PRO A 36 -10.84 14.08 -6.63
C PRO A 36 -11.36 15.40 -7.21
N GLY A 37 -12.03 16.23 -6.38
CA GLY A 37 -12.56 17.55 -6.76
C GLY A 37 -11.58 18.68 -6.56
N ALA A 38 -10.41 18.44 -5.95
CA ALA A 38 -9.40 19.46 -5.75
C ALA A 38 -9.01 20.09 -7.10
N ARG A 39 -9.41 21.34 -7.30
CA ARG A 39 -9.08 22.10 -8.51
C ARG A 39 -7.57 22.16 -8.68
N ARG A 40 -7.10 21.68 -9.82
CA ARG A 40 -5.73 21.91 -10.27
C ARG A 40 -5.56 23.42 -10.51
N LYS A 41 -4.49 23.99 -9.98
CA LYS A 41 -3.83 25.04 -10.75
C LYS A 41 -3.37 24.35 -12.03
N VAL A 42 -3.90 24.79 -13.16
CA VAL A 42 -3.41 24.37 -14.47
C VAL A 42 -1.98 24.89 -14.49
N ASP A 43 -1.00 24.01 -14.28
CA ASP A 43 0.36 24.30 -14.69
C ASP A 43 0.27 24.41 -16.21
N ASP A 44 0.58 25.59 -16.75
CA ASP A 44 0.60 25.89 -18.19
C ASP A 44 1.74 25.15 -18.92
N ASP A 45 2.15 24.01 -18.40
CA ASP A 45 3.13 23.13 -19.04
C ASP A 45 2.42 22.23 -20.06
N PRO A 46 2.46 22.55 -21.36
CA PRO A 46 1.83 21.76 -22.40
C PRO A 46 2.43 20.36 -22.54
N THR A 47 3.59 20.09 -21.89
CA THR A 47 4.26 18.78 -21.93
C THR A 47 3.76 17.84 -20.84
N ASN A 48 2.98 18.32 -19.85
CA ASN A 48 2.42 17.50 -18.78
C ASN A 48 0.89 17.65 -18.67
N PRO A 49 0.14 17.20 -19.67
CA PRO A 49 -1.27 17.54 -19.80
C PRO A 49 -2.19 16.93 -18.74
N THR A 50 -1.74 15.98 -17.91
CA THR A 50 -2.66 15.35 -16.96
C THR A 50 -1.98 14.70 -15.76
N ARG A 51 -1.45 15.52 -14.85
CA ARG A 51 -1.03 14.98 -13.55
C ARG A 51 -2.25 14.45 -12.79
N ARG A 52 -2.27 13.14 -12.52
CA ARG A 52 -3.42 12.48 -11.88
C ARG A 52 -3.66 13.05 -10.47
N PRO A 53 -4.92 13.17 -9.99
CA PRO A 53 -5.25 13.79 -8.69
C PRO A 53 -4.45 13.23 -7.49
N TRP A 54 -4.20 11.92 -7.50
CA TRP A 54 -3.43 11.26 -6.45
C TRP A 54 -1.91 11.56 -6.48
N ALA A 55 -1.38 12.13 -7.55
CA ALA A 55 0.06 12.38 -7.69
C ALA A 55 0.61 13.31 -6.60
N LYS A 56 -0.16 14.34 -6.22
CA LYS A 56 0.21 15.25 -5.14
C LYS A 56 0.35 14.54 -3.78
N SER A 57 -0.55 13.61 -3.47
CA SER A 57 -0.49 12.83 -2.23
C SER A 57 0.72 11.89 -2.24
N ARG A 58 1.02 11.28 -3.38
CA ARG A 58 2.21 10.47 -3.57
C ARG A 58 3.50 11.26 -3.33
N ASP A 59 3.58 12.48 -3.88
CA ASP A 59 4.77 13.31 -3.77
C ASP A 59 4.97 13.80 -2.34
N LYS A 60 3.91 14.25 -1.68
CA LYS A 60 3.95 14.62 -0.25
C LYS A 60 4.40 13.47 0.64
N LEU A 61 3.93 12.24 0.37
CA LEU A 61 4.39 11.07 1.10
C LEU A 61 5.89 10.82 0.88
N SER A 62 6.36 10.97 -0.36
CA SER A 62 7.79 10.85 -0.68
C SER A 62 8.62 11.91 0.03
N GLU A 63 8.19 13.17 0.00
CA GLU A 63 8.85 14.28 0.69
C GLU A 63 8.92 14.03 2.20
N TRP A 64 7.82 13.57 2.80
CA TRP A 64 7.79 13.23 4.21
C TRP A 64 8.80 12.12 4.54
N VAL A 65 8.84 11.02 3.78
CA VAL A 65 9.83 9.95 4.00
C VAL A 65 11.26 10.48 3.88
N ARG A 66 11.53 11.38 2.91
CA ARG A 66 12.83 12.02 2.75
C ARG A 66 13.19 12.89 3.97
N SER A 67 12.24 13.61 4.52
CA SER A 67 12.45 14.45 5.72
C SER A 67 12.79 13.63 6.97
N LEU A 68 12.42 12.34 7.00
CA LEU A 68 12.82 11.41 8.07
C LEU A 68 14.26 10.87 7.93
N GLY A 69 15.04 11.37 6.97
CA GLY A 69 16.43 10.98 6.77
C GLY A 69 16.67 9.83 5.78
N VAL A 70 15.64 9.38 5.06
CA VAL A 70 15.81 8.39 3.98
C VAL A 70 16.28 9.11 2.72
N THR A 71 17.58 9.41 2.63
CA THR A 71 18.14 10.26 1.59
C THR A 71 18.72 9.52 0.37
N ASP A 72 18.89 8.20 0.45
CA ASP A 72 19.42 7.39 -0.66
C ASP A 72 18.56 7.57 -1.93
N PRO A 73 19.14 8.07 -3.04
CA PRO A 73 18.43 8.31 -4.29
C PRO A 73 17.98 7.01 -4.97
N GLY A 74 18.63 5.87 -4.69
CA GLY A 74 18.23 4.55 -5.19
C GLY A 74 16.95 4.02 -4.58
N ILE A 75 16.48 4.61 -3.46
CA ILE A 75 15.24 4.22 -2.80
C ILE A 75 14.08 5.05 -3.34
N SER A 76 13.10 4.39 -3.96
CA SER A 76 11.79 4.99 -4.25
C SER A 76 10.89 4.87 -3.01
N PRO A 77 10.61 5.96 -2.26
CA PRO A 77 9.90 5.90 -0.98
C PRO A 77 8.57 5.16 -1.06
N ASN A 78 7.74 5.48 -2.05
CA ASN A 78 6.42 4.87 -2.20
C ASN A 78 6.48 3.37 -2.56
N HIS A 79 7.55 2.91 -3.20
CA HIS A 79 7.74 1.50 -3.54
C HIS A 79 8.42 0.72 -2.41
N ALA A 80 9.23 1.40 -1.62
CA ALA A 80 9.96 0.81 -0.50
C ALA A 80 9.03 0.19 0.57
N TRP A 81 7.84 0.77 0.79
CA TRP A 81 6.85 0.21 1.72
C TRP A 81 6.48 -1.22 1.39
N ARG A 82 6.31 -1.55 0.11
CA ARG A 82 6.00 -2.90 -0.33
C ARG A 82 7.16 -3.87 -0.07
N HIS A 83 8.38 -3.43 -0.27
CA HIS A 83 9.58 -4.23 0.04
C HIS A 83 9.73 -4.44 1.55
N THR A 84 9.51 -3.40 2.33
CA THR A 84 9.55 -3.44 3.80
C THR A 84 8.50 -4.41 4.34
N PHE A 85 7.25 -4.32 3.87
CA PHE A 85 6.20 -5.28 4.21
C PHE A 85 6.65 -6.72 3.95
N LYS A 86 7.13 -7.03 2.74
CA LYS A 86 7.55 -8.39 2.38
C LYS A 86 8.67 -8.91 3.29
N ARG A 87 9.63 -8.04 3.66
CA ARG A 87 10.76 -8.41 4.51
C ARG A 87 10.30 -8.68 5.95
N ILE A 88 9.46 -7.82 6.51
CA ILE A 88 8.93 -7.99 7.87
C ILE A 88 8.05 -9.23 7.92
N ALA A 89 7.13 -9.40 6.96
CA ALA A 89 6.25 -10.55 6.87
C ALA A 89 7.03 -11.87 6.73
N ALA A 90 8.13 -11.88 5.97
CA ALA A 90 9.00 -13.06 5.88
C ALA A 90 9.65 -13.40 7.22
N ARG A 91 10.12 -12.40 7.97
CA ARG A 91 10.69 -12.61 9.32
C ARG A 91 9.65 -13.09 10.32
N ALA A 92 8.40 -12.69 10.15
CA ALA A 92 7.27 -13.13 10.98
C ALA A 92 6.77 -14.53 10.60
N GLY A 93 7.42 -15.23 9.66
CA GLY A 93 7.02 -16.57 9.24
C GLY A 93 5.79 -16.63 8.35
N ILE A 94 5.39 -15.51 7.73
CA ILE A 94 4.28 -15.48 6.77
C ILE A 94 4.76 -16.06 5.46
N GLU A 95 4.06 -17.07 4.94
CA GLU A 95 4.41 -17.76 3.70
C GLU A 95 4.48 -16.82 2.48
N ARG A 96 5.30 -17.22 1.48
CA ARG A 96 5.50 -16.43 0.25
C ARG A 96 4.21 -16.18 -0.50
N ARG A 97 3.35 -17.19 -0.68
CA ARG A 97 2.06 -17.06 -1.40
C ARG A 97 1.14 -16.06 -0.72
N ILE A 98 1.10 -16.05 0.62
CA ILE A 98 0.30 -15.10 1.41
C ILE A 98 0.82 -13.68 1.23
N ARG A 99 2.14 -13.47 1.32
CA ARG A 99 2.77 -12.16 1.07
C ARG A 99 2.47 -11.64 -0.33
N PHE A 100 2.40 -12.53 -1.31
CA PHE A 100 2.05 -12.18 -2.69
C PHE A 100 0.57 -11.82 -2.81
N GLY A 101 -0.33 -12.53 -2.12
CA GLY A 101 -1.76 -12.19 -2.00
C GLY A 101 -1.96 -10.78 -1.47
N PHE A 102 -1.33 -10.43 -0.34
CA PHE A 102 -1.37 -9.06 0.20
C PHE A 102 -0.86 -8.02 -0.80
N CYS A 103 0.23 -8.30 -1.49
CA CYS A 103 0.84 -7.36 -2.42
C CYS A 103 0.17 -7.32 -3.81
N GLY A 104 -0.73 -8.25 -4.13
CA GLY A 104 -1.32 -8.37 -5.46
C GLY A 104 -0.29 -8.70 -6.53
N HIS A 105 0.69 -9.54 -6.19
CA HIS A 105 1.59 -10.12 -7.18
C HIS A 105 0.96 -11.38 -7.76
N THR A 106 0.84 -11.43 -9.07
CA THR A 106 0.61 -12.69 -9.77
C THR A 106 1.95 -13.39 -9.91
N SER A 107 2.02 -14.65 -9.53
CA SER A 107 3.19 -15.47 -9.87
C SER A 107 3.29 -15.64 -11.37
N SER A 108 4.52 -15.66 -11.89
CA SER A 108 4.80 -15.99 -13.27
C SER A 108 4.81 -17.52 -13.50
N ASP A 109 4.73 -18.29 -12.44
CA ASP A 109 4.72 -19.74 -12.48
C ASP A 109 3.29 -20.26 -12.56
N GLU A 110 3.02 -21.17 -13.50
CA GLU A 110 1.68 -21.75 -13.68
C GLU A 110 1.21 -22.54 -12.47
N GLY A 111 2.12 -23.19 -11.75
CA GLY A 111 1.82 -23.91 -10.51
C GLY A 111 1.29 -23.00 -9.42
N ASP A 112 1.85 -21.82 -9.24
CA ASP A 112 1.45 -20.84 -8.23
C ASP A 112 0.07 -20.18 -8.52
N ARG A 113 -0.47 -20.32 -9.74
CA ARG A 113 -1.81 -19.79 -10.10
C ARG A 113 -2.94 -20.52 -9.39
N TYR A 114 -2.74 -21.80 -9.10
CA TYR A 114 -3.73 -22.64 -8.40
C TYR A 114 -3.69 -22.45 -6.88
N GLU A 115 -2.71 -21.76 -6.35
CA GLU A 115 -2.51 -21.51 -4.93
C GLU A 115 -2.83 -20.07 -4.50
N THR A 116 -3.80 -19.44 -5.16
CA THR A 116 -4.26 -18.11 -4.73
C THR A 116 -4.83 -18.20 -3.31
N PRO A 117 -4.27 -17.47 -2.33
CA PRO A 117 -4.76 -17.56 -0.95
C PRO A 117 -6.18 -17.02 -0.85
N SER A 118 -7.00 -17.69 -0.05
CA SER A 118 -8.33 -17.19 0.31
C SER A 118 -8.22 -15.96 1.21
N VAL A 119 -9.33 -15.23 1.39
CA VAL A 119 -9.37 -14.10 2.33
C VAL A 119 -9.14 -14.59 3.76
N GLU A 120 -9.65 -15.77 4.09
CA GLU A 120 -9.46 -16.42 5.38
C GLU A 120 -8.00 -16.74 5.65
N ASP A 121 -7.26 -17.28 4.67
CA ASP A 121 -5.81 -17.48 4.76
C ASP A 121 -5.08 -16.17 5.05
N LEU A 122 -5.46 -15.10 4.33
CA LEU A 122 -4.87 -13.78 4.54
C LEU A 122 -5.15 -13.24 5.95
N VAL A 123 -6.36 -13.46 6.50
CA VAL A 123 -6.71 -13.05 7.87
C VAL A 123 -5.88 -13.80 8.90
N ILE A 124 -5.83 -15.13 8.80
CA ILE A 124 -5.12 -15.98 9.75
C ILE A 124 -3.63 -15.66 9.75
N GLU A 125 -3.01 -15.68 8.59
CA GLU A 125 -1.58 -15.45 8.44
C GLU A 125 -1.19 -13.97 8.68
N GLY A 126 -2.07 -13.03 8.34
CA GLY A 126 -1.86 -11.61 8.56
C GLY A 126 -1.68 -11.24 10.03
N ARG A 127 -2.28 -11.99 10.94
CA ARG A 127 -2.13 -11.81 12.40
C ARG A 127 -0.69 -12.02 12.90
N LYS A 128 0.13 -12.76 12.15
CA LYS A 128 1.56 -12.93 12.45
C LYS A 128 2.38 -11.67 12.19
N PHE A 129 1.85 -10.71 11.42
CA PHE A 129 2.56 -9.47 11.15
C PHE A 129 2.71 -8.67 12.45
N PRO A 130 3.92 -8.20 12.80
CA PRO A 130 4.15 -7.55 14.07
C PRO A 130 3.41 -6.21 14.16
N ARG A 131 2.97 -5.88 15.36
CA ARG A 131 2.46 -4.54 15.68
C ARG A 131 3.58 -3.52 15.52
N TYR A 132 3.24 -2.37 14.99
CA TYR A 132 4.15 -1.25 14.93
C TYR A 132 4.15 -0.52 16.28
N THR A 133 5.32 -0.37 16.87
CA THR A 133 5.52 0.43 18.08
C THR A 133 6.31 1.68 17.71
N LEU A 134 5.79 2.85 18.08
CA LEU A 134 6.55 4.08 17.96
C LEU A 134 7.68 4.05 19.00
N PRO A 135 8.91 4.43 18.63
CA PRO A 135 9.94 4.66 19.62
C PRO A 135 9.49 5.78 20.57
N THR A 136 9.54 5.51 21.85
CA THR A 136 9.33 6.51 22.93
C THR A 136 10.49 7.48 23.00
#